data_9e7a2dd801269dc1f307d78fd2a741e6
#
_entry.id   9e7a2dd801269dc1f307d78fd2a741e6
#
_cell.length_a   1.000
_cell.length_b   1.000
_cell.length_c   1.000
_cell.angle_alpha   90.00
_cell.angle_beta   90.00
_cell.angle_gamma   90.00
#
_symmetry.space_group_name_H-M   'P 1'
#
loop_
_entity.id
_entity.type
_entity.pdbx_description
1 polymer ?
#
loop_
_entity_poly.entity_id
_entity_poly.type
_entity_poly.pdbx_seq_one_letter_code
_entity_poly.pdbx_strand_id
1 'polypeptide(L)'
;MGQVLYHDVTQIVKGDEAAGTAGFKGAQFRKGHVIREEDIPVLLSMGKEHVYVWELGEGMLHEDDAAQRLCALCRNDRMRPTEVREGKIELVAETDGLFRVDSARLRAVNGVGEMMIATRRGDTHVSAGTRLAGMRAIPLVIEERKLEEASRAAGPKPLLELLPYRLKRAGIVTTGSEVYHGRIRDTFTPVIEEKLKRHGMERSSAPFNNLGCFAKLLYACLSVFIFVIVFISSVLSSSFQNIMASLFKILYSGLLSPS
;
A
#
# COMPACT_ATOMS: atom_id res chain seq x y z
N MET A 1 4.93 -34.67 29.23
CA MET A 1 5.63 -33.69 30.08
C MET A 1 6.99 -33.37 29.47
N GLY A 2 7.49 -32.14 29.63
CA GLY A 2 8.72 -31.68 28.97
C GLY A 2 8.56 -31.26 27.49
N GLN A 3 7.35 -31.30 26.98
CA GLN A 3 7.06 -30.87 25.62
C GLN A 3 6.97 -29.34 25.52
N VAL A 4 7.44 -28.79 24.42
CA VAL A 4 7.50 -27.34 24.20
C VAL A 4 6.26 -26.87 23.45
N LEU A 5 5.58 -25.86 23.97
CA LEU A 5 4.45 -25.23 23.30
C LEU A 5 4.91 -24.52 22.02
N TYR A 6 4.23 -24.79 20.93
CA TYR A 6 4.60 -24.30 19.61
C TYR A 6 3.95 -22.96 19.24
N HIS A 7 2.92 -22.53 19.96
CA HIS A 7 2.21 -21.28 19.78
C HIS A 7 1.77 -20.71 21.13
N ASP A 8 1.43 -19.42 21.13
CA ASP A 8 0.87 -18.78 22.31
C ASP A 8 -0.50 -19.37 22.65
N VAL A 9 -0.73 -19.71 23.91
CA VAL A 9 -2.03 -20.15 24.40
C VAL A 9 -2.67 -18.98 25.13
N THR A 10 -3.70 -18.40 24.51
CA THR A 10 -4.40 -17.24 25.03
C THR A 10 -5.51 -17.66 25.99
N GLN A 11 -5.57 -17.03 27.16
CA GLN A 11 -6.67 -17.14 28.11
C GLN A 11 -7.58 -15.93 28.04
N ILE A 12 -8.89 -16.17 28.04
CA ILE A 12 -9.93 -15.15 28.16
C ILE A 12 -10.72 -15.44 29.41
N VAL A 13 -10.54 -14.63 30.45
CA VAL A 13 -11.34 -14.70 31.68
C VAL A 13 -12.28 -13.47 31.64
N LYS A 14 -13.58 -13.73 31.68
CA LYS A 14 -14.55 -12.64 31.83
C LYS A 14 -14.42 -12.06 33.23
N GLY A 15 -14.34 -10.73 33.32
CA GLY A 15 -14.47 -10.06 34.61
C GLY A 15 -15.84 -10.26 35.19
N ASP A 16 -15.92 -10.41 36.51
CA ASP A 16 -17.16 -10.38 37.26
C ASP A 16 -17.31 -9.03 37.94
N GLU A 17 -18.18 -8.18 37.39
CA GLU A 17 -18.45 -6.83 37.90
C GLU A 17 -19.02 -6.90 39.32
N ALA A 18 -19.74 -7.97 39.68
CA ALA A 18 -20.32 -8.16 41.01
C ALA A 18 -19.24 -8.53 42.05
N ALA A 19 -18.17 -9.23 41.63
CA ALA A 19 -17.04 -9.60 42.47
C ALA A 19 -15.87 -8.64 42.38
N GLY A 20 -15.93 -7.58 41.55
CA GLY A 20 -14.86 -6.58 41.39
C GLY A 20 -13.60 -7.14 40.70
N THR A 21 -13.69 -8.26 39.99
CA THR A 21 -12.55 -8.88 39.30
C THR A 21 -12.47 -8.38 37.86
N ALA A 22 -11.33 -7.82 37.50
CA ALA A 22 -11.05 -7.39 36.12
C ALA A 22 -10.91 -8.63 35.20
N GLY A 23 -11.54 -8.58 34.01
CA GLY A 23 -11.35 -9.60 33.00
C GLY A 23 -9.90 -9.63 32.50
N PHE A 24 -9.41 -10.81 32.19
CA PHE A 24 -8.08 -11.00 31.60
C PHE A 24 -8.21 -11.55 30.18
N LYS A 25 -7.48 -10.94 29.23
CA LYS A 25 -7.31 -11.45 27.87
C LYS A 25 -5.85 -11.30 27.48
N GLY A 26 -5.14 -12.42 27.43
CA GLY A 26 -3.72 -12.42 27.09
C GLY A 26 -3.16 -13.82 26.92
N ALA A 27 -1.90 -13.91 26.45
CA ALA A 27 -1.19 -15.19 26.39
C ALA A 27 -0.86 -15.65 27.81
N GLN A 28 -1.47 -16.73 28.26
CA GLN A 28 -1.19 -17.40 29.54
C GLN A 28 0.10 -18.20 29.43
N PHE A 29 0.29 -18.89 28.32
CA PHE A 29 1.54 -19.56 27.99
C PHE A 29 2.03 -19.04 26.64
N ARG A 30 3.31 -18.75 26.57
CA ARG A 30 3.94 -18.28 25.32
C ARG A 30 4.56 -19.44 24.56
N LYS A 31 4.70 -19.28 23.25
CA LYS A 31 5.50 -20.15 22.40
C LYS A 31 6.88 -20.38 23.04
N GLY A 32 7.33 -21.61 23.04
CA GLY A 32 8.58 -22.01 23.67
C GLY A 32 8.46 -22.36 25.16
N HIS A 33 7.26 -22.24 25.78
CA HIS A 33 7.04 -22.68 27.15
C HIS A 33 7.12 -24.22 27.23
N VAL A 34 7.93 -24.72 28.15
CA VAL A 34 8.01 -26.15 28.44
C VAL A 34 6.89 -26.53 29.38
N ILE A 35 5.97 -27.39 28.91
CA ILE A 35 4.82 -27.83 29.68
C ILE A 35 5.26 -28.64 30.89
N ARG A 36 4.88 -28.19 32.09
CA ARG A 36 5.12 -28.80 33.36
C ARG A 36 3.82 -29.42 33.91
N GLU A 37 3.95 -30.21 34.95
CA GLU A 37 2.78 -30.86 35.59
C GLU A 37 1.79 -29.85 36.19
N GLU A 38 2.33 -28.73 36.70
CA GLU A 38 1.58 -27.61 37.26
C GLU A 38 0.79 -26.80 36.21
N ASP A 39 1.12 -26.93 34.94
CA ASP A 39 0.43 -26.23 33.85
C ASP A 39 -0.82 -26.96 33.38
N ILE A 40 -0.90 -28.26 33.62
CA ILE A 40 -1.98 -29.13 33.12
C ILE A 40 -3.36 -28.68 33.64
N PRO A 41 -3.56 -28.39 34.92
CA PRO A 41 -4.84 -27.89 35.39
C PRO A 41 -5.27 -26.57 34.76
N VAL A 42 -4.29 -25.67 34.49
CA VAL A 42 -4.57 -24.40 33.85
C VAL A 42 -4.96 -24.59 32.39
N LEU A 43 -4.25 -25.43 31.64
CA LEU A 43 -4.58 -25.78 30.25
C LEU A 43 -6.00 -26.42 30.17
N LEU A 44 -6.30 -27.33 31.04
CA LEU A 44 -7.64 -27.98 31.10
C LEU A 44 -8.74 -26.96 31.44
N SER A 45 -8.49 -26.02 32.37
CA SER A 45 -9.44 -24.95 32.69
C SER A 45 -9.75 -24.02 31.54
N MET A 46 -8.82 -23.92 30.58
CA MET A 46 -8.96 -23.18 29.33
C MET A 46 -9.62 -24.02 28.22
N GLY A 47 -10.07 -25.24 28.49
CA GLY A 47 -10.62 -26.16 27.50
C GLY A 47 -9.57 -26.74 26.55
N LYS A 48 -8.29 -26.71 26.90
CA LYS A 48 -7.22 -27.25 26.12
C LYS A 48 -6.89 -28.68 26.52
N GLU A 49 -7.72 -29.61 26.12
CA GLU A 49 -7.50 -31.06 26.36
C GLU A 49 -6.35 -31.60 25.50
N HIS A 50 -6.10 -30.95 24.37
CA HIS A 50 -5.03 -31.28 23.46
C HIS A 50 -4.19 -30.04 23.20
N VAL A 51 -2.89 -30.16 23.31
CA VAL A 51 -1.93 -29.13 22.92
C VAL A 51 -1.07 -29.65 21.76
N TYR A 52 -0.88 -28.81 20.75
CA TYR A 52 0.01 -29.17 19.68
C TYR A 52 1.44 -28.99 20.18
N VAL A 53 2.11 -30.10 20.34
CA VAL A 53 3.55 -30.20 20.55
C VAL A 53 4.12 -30.73 19.25
N TRP A 54 5.04 -30.00 18.67
CA TRP A 54 5.55 -30.34 17.36
C TRP A 54 7.07 -30.41 17.39
N GLU A 55 7.57 -31.52 16.89
CA GLU A 55 8.90 -31.56 16.30
C GLU A 55 8.73 -31.16 14.83
N LEU A 56 9.31 -30.02 14.40
CA LEU A 56 9.33 -29.63 13.00
C LEU A 56 9.91 -30.78 12.19
N GLY A 57 9.08 -31.41 11.38
CA GLY A 57 9.54 -32.35 10.37
C GLY A 57 10.44 -31.66 9.37
N GLU A 58 11.36 -32.39 8.77
CA GLU A 58 12.21 -31.88 7.71
C GLU A 58 11.35 -31.29 6.56
N GLY A 59 11.67 -30.07 6.08
CA GLY A 59 10.92 -29.38 5.03
C GLY A 59 9.62 -28.71 5.48
N MET A 60 9.41 -28.53 6.79
CA MET A 60 8.24 -27.83 7.36
C MET A 60 8.67 -26.50 8.00
N LEU A 61 7.85 -25.49 7.90
CA LEU A 61 8.07 -24.16 8.47
C LEU A 61 6.93 -23.78 9.42
N HIS A 62 7.30 -23.13 10.51
CA HIS A 62 6.32 -22.54 11.41
C HIS A 62 5.62 -21.35 10.77
N GLU A 63 4.37 -21.06 11.18
CA GLU A 63 3.57 -19.94 10.65
C GLU A 63 4.28 -18.59 10.75
N ASP A 64 5.08 -18.35 11.81
CA ASP A 64 5.82 -17.12 12.00
C ASP A 64 6.91 -16.94 10.94
N ASP A 65 7.66 -18.00 10.64
CA ASP A 65 8.73 -17.99 9.63
C ASP A 65 8.12 -17.87 8.23
N ALA A 66 6.99 -18.53 8.00
CA ALA A 66 6.23 -18.41 6.78
C ALA A 66 5.73 -16.98 6.56
N ALA A 67 5.17 -16.32 7.61
CA ALA A 67 4.73 -14.94 7.54
C ALA A 67 5.89 -13.98 7.22
N GLN A 68 7.08 -14.21 7.78
CA GLN A 68 8.27 -13.43 7.47
C GLN A 68 8.70 -13.58 6.00
N ARG A 69 8.70 -14.82 5.48
CA ARG A 69 9.01 -15.06 4.05
C ARG A 69 8.00 -14.39 3.14
N LEU A 70 6.69 -14.50 3.42
CA LEU A 70 5.65 -13.81 2.67
C LEU A 70 5.81 -12.28 2.73
N CYS A 71 6.17 -11.75 3.89
CA CYS A 71 6.43 -10.31 4.06
C CYS A 71 7.58 -9.83 3.19
N ALA A 72 8.66 -10.62 3.07
CA ALA A 72 9.80 -10.29 2.22
C ALA A 72 9.43 -10.21 0.73
N LEU A 73 8.47 -11.02 0.25
CA LEU A 73 7.98 -10.97 -1.13
C LEU A 73 7.17 -9.71 -1.42
N CYS A 74 6.59 -9.11 -0.38
CA CYS A 74 5.60 -8.04 -0.55
C CYS A 74 6.19 -6.64 -0.63
N ARG A 75 7.23 -6.32 0.15
CA ARG A 75 7.55 -4.94 0.50
C ARG A 75 8.72 -4.33 -0.26
N ASN A 76 8.68 -3.01 -0.45
CA ASN A 76 9.84 -2.17 -0.70
C ASN A 76 10.27 -1.44 0.60
N ASP A 77 11.34 -0.63 0.52
CA ASP A 77 11.96 0.08 1.66
C ASP A 77 11.09 1.15 2.33
N ARG A 78 9.91 1.44 1.78
CA ARG A 78 8.99 2.48 2.30
C ARG A 78 7.85 1.90 3.13
N MET A 79 7.90 0.61 3.39
CA MET A 79 6.90 -0.11 4.16
C MET A 79 7.56 -0.82 5.34
N ARG A 80 7.05 -0.55 6.53
CA ARG A 80 7.55 -1.16 7.77
C ARG A 80 6.66 -2.35 8.15
N PRO A 81 7.22 -3.53 8.39
CA PRO A 81 6.49 -4.66 8.95
C PRO A 81 6.19 -4.40 10.43
N THR A 82 5.07 -4.92 10.91
CA THR A 82 4.82 -5.07 12.35
C THR A 82 5.56 -6.27 12.91
N GLU A 83 5.57 -6.38 14.23
CA GLU A 83 5.98 -7.63 14.88
C GLU A 83 5.08 -8.79 14.43
N VAL A 84 5.65 -9.98 14.39
CA VAL A 84 4.90 -11.20 14.12
C VAL A 84 4.03 -11.50 15.34
N ARG A 85 2.74 -11.75 15.11
CA ARG A 85 1.80 -12.18 16.15
C ARG A 85 0.87 -13.25 15.58
N GLU A 86 0.87 -14.43 16.19
CA GLU A 86 0.04 -15.55 15.75
C GLU A 86 0.15 -15.82 14.24
N GLY A 87 1.38 -15.92 13.74
CA GLY A 87 1.66 -16.15 12.31
C GLY A 87 1.29 -15.01 11.37
N LYS A 88 0.93 -13.82 11.90
CA LYS A 88 0.51 -12.67 11.10
C LYS A 88 1.51 -11.53 11.16
N ILE A 89 1.79 -10.94 10.00
CA ILE A 89 2.53 -9.67 9.86
C ILE A 89 1.65 -8.68 9.09
N GLU A 90 1.71 -7.42 9.47
CA GLU A 90 1.09 -6.32 8.70
C GLU A 90 2.18 -5.38 8.18
N LEU A 91 1.96 -4.80 7.00
CA LEU A 91 2.79 -3.76 6.42
C LEU A 91 2.15 -2.40 6.63
N VAL A 92 2.93 -1.45 7.13
CA VAL A 92 2.51 -0.09 7.43
C VAL A 92 3.31 0.88 6.56
N ALA A 93 2.63 1.87 5.97
CA ALA A 93 3.26 2.92 5.20
C ALA A 93 4.15 3.80 6.09
N GLU A 94 5.40 4.04 5.69
CA GLU A 94 6.30 4.97 6.39
C GLU A 94 6.21 6.40 5.87
N THR A 95 5.63 6.59 4.69
CA THR A 95 5.50 7.90 4.04
C THR A 95 4.20 7.98 3.28
N ASP A 96 3.75 9.19 3.03
CA ASP A 96 2.67 9.45 2.08
C ASP A 96 3.11 9.09 0.68
N GLY A 97 2.21 8.52 -0.11
CA GLY A 97 2.54 8.13 -1.47
C GLY A 97 1.43 7.42 -2.23
N LEU A 98 1.80 6.98 -3.42
CA LEU A 98 0.97 6.11 -4.25
C LEU A 98 1.27 4.65 -3.89
N PHE A 99 0.26 3.94 -3.42
CA PHE A 99 0.35 2.51 -3.16
C PHE A 99 -0.02 1.73 -4.42
N ARG A 100 0.87 0.84 -4.85
CA ARG A 100 0.67 -0.01 -6.02
C ARG A 100 0.70 -1.48 -5.64
N VAL A 101 -0.11 -2.27 -6.33
CA VAL A 101 -0.25 -3.72 -6.14
C VAL A 101 -0.15 -4.40 -7.49
N ASP A 102 0.76 -5.35 -7.62
CA ASP A 102 0.75 -6.27 -8.76
C ASP A 102 -0.28 -7.37 -8.53
N SER A 103 -1.51 -7.08 -8.95
CA SER A 103 -2.66 -7.96 -8.69
C SER A 103 -2.55 -9.32 -9.37
N ALA A 104 -1.83 -9.41 -10.50
CA ALA A 104 -1.66 -10.66 -11.23
C ALA A 104 -0.73 -11.60 -10.45
N ARG A 105 0.44 -11.12 -10.05
CA ARG A 105 1.40 -11.90 -9.25
C ARG A 105 0.87 -12.18 -7.85
N LEU A 106 0.20 -11.22 -7.20
CA LEU A 106 -0.45 -11.43 -5.92
C LEU A 106 -1.48 -12.56 -5.96
N ARG A 107 -2.30 -12.60 -7.02
CA ARG A 107 -3.26 -13.70 -7.23
C ARG A 107 -2.56 -15.04 -7.42
N ALA A 108 -1.45 -15.08 -8.16
CA ALA A 108 -0.67 -16.31 -8.37
C ALA A 108 -0.09 -16.82 -7.04
N VAL A 109 0.46 -15.94 -6.20
CA VAL A 109 0.97 -16.30 -4.87
C VAL A 109 -0.14 -16.85 -3.98
N ASN A 110 -1.27 -16.15 -3.88
CA ASN A 110 -2.41 -16.63 -3.09
C ASN A 110 -3.03 -17.92 -3.64
N GLY A 111 -2.85 -18.19 -4.93
CA GLY A 111 -3.32 -19.40 -5.60
C GLY A 111 -2.54 -20.67 -5.26
N VAL A 112 -1.35 -20.55 -4.68
CA VAL A 112 -0.57 -21.71 -4.19
C VAL A 112 -1.31 -22.43 -3.06
N GLY A 113 -2.09 -21.68 -2.27
CA GLY A 113 -2.90 -22.22 -1.18
C GLY A 113 -2.19 -22.24 0.16
N GLU A 114 -2.97 -22.40 1.21
CA GLU A 114 -2.54 -22.43 2.63
C GLU A 114 -1.80 -21.17 3.10
N MET A 115 -1.82 -20.11 2.32
CA MET A 115 -1.29 -18.80 2.67
C MET A 115 -2.19 -17.69 2.15
N MET A 116 -2.12 -16.53 2.75
CA MET A 116 -2.94 -15.39 2.38
C MET A 116 -2.15 -14.09 2.51
N ILE A 117 -2.20 -13.29 1.45
CA ILE A 117 -1.77 -11.90 1.44
C ILE A 117 -2.99 -11.06 1.08
N ALA A 118 -3.53 -10.31 2.04
CA ALA A 118 -4.62 -9.37 1.84
C ALA A 118 -4.07 -7.95 1.78
N THR A 119 -4.54 -7.14 0.83
CA THR A 119 -4.05 -5.78 0.62
C THR A 119 -5.17 -4.76 0.54
N ARG A 120 -4.84 -3.49 0.77
CA ARG A 120 -5.69 -2.39 0.30
C ARG A 120 -5.71 -2.37 -1.23
N ARG A 121 -6.67 -1.63 -1.78
CA ARG A 121 -6.75 -1.39 -3.22
C ARG A 121 -5.46 -0.69 -3.69
N GLY A 122 -4.87 -1.21 -4.76
CA GLY A 122 -3.75 -0.58 -5.46
C GLY A 122 -4.15 0.69 -6.21
N ASP A 123 -3.16 1.43 -6.67
CA ASP A 123 -3.26 2.70 -7.40
C ASP A 123 -4.07 3.76 -6.64
N THR A 124 -3.89 3.79 -5.31
CA THR A 124 -4.53 4.74 -4.41
C THR A 124 -3.50 5.51 -3.59
N HIS A 125 -3.87 6.74 -3.22
CA HIS A 125 -3.13 7.50 -2.22
C HIS A 125 -3.23 6.83 -0.86
N VAL A 126 -2.12 6.80 -0.14
CA VAL A 126 -2.05 6.38 1.26
C VAL A 126 -1.19 7.37 2.04
N SER A 127 -1.56 7.59 3.30
CA SER A 127 -0.78 8.42 4.23
C SER A 127 0.14 7.55 5.08
N ALA A 128 1.21 8.14 5.59
CA ALA A 128 2.07 7.51 6.59
C ALA A 128 1.24 6.95 7.76
N GLY A 129 1.63 5.79 8.27
CA GLY A 129 0.90 5.07 9.32
C GLY A 129 -0.27 4.21 8.81
N THR A 130 -0.64 4.29 7.53
CA THR A 130 -1.71 3.46 6.96
C THR A 130 -1.28 2.00 6.88
N ARG A 131 -2.13 1.08 7.35
CA ARG A 131 -1.94 -0.36 7.13
C ARG A 131 -2.23 -0.68 5.66
N LEU A 132 -1.26 -1.27 4.96
CA LEU A 132 -1.30 -1.53 3.53
C LEU A 132 -1.70 -2.96 3.17
N ALA A 133 -1.15 -3.91 3.91
CA ALA A 133 -1.35 -5.33 3.70
C ALA A 133 -1.19 -6.12 5.00
N GLY A 134 -1.76 -7.31 5.03
CA GLY A 134 -1.54 -8.32 6.07
C GLY A 134 -1.31 -9.66 5.41
N MET A 135 -0.39 -10.44 5.95
CA MET A 135 -0.02 -11.75 5.43
C MET A 135 0.12 -12.77 6.54
N ARG A 136 -0.20 -14.01 6.23
CA ARG A 136 -0.05 -15.16 7.13
C ARG A 136 -0.06 -16.48 6.38
N ALA A 137 0.52 -17.52 6.99
CA ALA A 137 0.15 -18.89 6.69
C ALA A 137 -1.19 -19.23 7.40
N ILE A 138 -2.03 -20.04 6.76
CA ILE A 138 -3.31 -20.46 7.34
C ILE A 138 -3.10 -21.57 8.39
N PRO A 139 -2.32 -22.65 8.08
CA PRO A 139 -1.99 -23.66 9.07
C PRO A 139 -0.86 -23.18 9.98
N LEU A 140 -0.79 -23.74 11.18
CA LEU A 140 0.30 -23.49 12.14
C LEU A 140 1.69 -23.86 11.60
N VAL A 141 1.71 -24.85 10.70
CA VAL A 141 2.90 -25.35 10.03
C VAL A 141 2.58 -25.56 8.56
N ILE A 142 3.47 -25.09 7.70
CA ILE A 142 3.31 -25.16 6.23
C ILE A 142 4.55 -25.83 5.60
N GLU A 143 4.37 -26.54 4.51
CA GLU A 143 5.46 -27.08 3.74
C GLU A 143 6.34 -25.95 3.14
N GLU A 144 7.66 -26.05 3.34
CA GLU A 144 8.62 -25.08 2.77
C GLU A 144 8.51 -24.98 1.25
N ARG A 145 8.24 -26.10 0.58
CA ARG A 145 7.99 -26.18 -0.86
C ARG A 145 6.92 -25.19 -1.34
N LYS A 146 5.84 -24.98 -0.57
CA LYS A 146 4.78 -24.02 -0.93
C LYS A 146 5.28 -22.57 -0.87
N LEU A 147 6.15 -22.25 0.09
CA LEU A 147 6.75 -20.91 0.17
C LEU A 147 7.73 -20.67 -0.99
N GLU A 148 8.45 -21.71 -1.44
CA GLU A 148 9.30 -21.62 -2.62
C GLU A 148 8.48 -21.43 -3.89
N GLU A 149 7.34 -22.12 -4.03
CA GLU A 149 6.41 -21.94 -5.13
C GLU A 149 5.82 -20.53 -5.14
N ALA A 150 5.40 -20.03 -3.97
CA ALA A 150 4.96 -18.65 -3.79
C ALA A 150 6.05 -17.64 -4.18
N SER A 151 7.30 -17.89 -3.80
CA SER A 151 8.44 -17.05 -4.18
C SER A 151 8.68 -17.04 -5.68
N ARG A 152 8.57 -18.19 -6.34
CA ARG A 152 8.66 -18.28 -7.81
C ARG A 152 7.52 -17.52 -8.50
N ALA A 153 6.30 -17.64 -7.99
CA ALA A 153 5.13 -16.92 -8.51
C ALA A 153 5.26 -15.39 -8.29
N ALA A 154 5.83 -14.98 -7.15
CA ALA A 154 6.11 -13.57 -6.86
C ALA A 154 7.17 -12.98 -7.79
N GLY A 155 8.17 -13.77 -8.19
CA GLY A 155 9.30 -13.29 -9.01
C GLY A 155 10.22 -12.32 -8.26
N PRO A 156 11.15 -11.66 -8.96
CA PRO A 156 12.24 -10.91 -8.33
C PRO A 156 11.86 -9.50 -7.83
N LYS A 157 10.70 -8.97 -8.22
CA LYS A 157 10.26 -7.63 -7.80
C LYS A 157 9.23 -7.71 -6.69
N PRO A 158 9.18 -6.76 -5.75
CA PRO A 158 8.15 -6.72 -4.74
C PRO A 158 6.74 -6.78 -5.35
N LEU A 159 5.81 -7.45 -4.66
CA LEU A 159 4.39 -7.51 -5.05
C LEU A 159 3.69 -6.17 -4.83
N LEU A 160 4.16 -5.42 -3.84
CA LEU A 160 3.60 -4.14 -3.39
C LEU A 160 4.68 -3.08 -3.47
N GLU A 161 4.31 -1.88 -3.91
CA GLU A 161 5.20 -0.74 -3.96
C GLU A 161 4.53 0.47 -3.32
N LEU A 162 5.25 1.16 -2.45
CA LEU A 162 4.88 2.50 -1.99
C LEU A 162 5.81 3.50 -2.63
N LEU A 163 5.25 4.37 -3.48
CA LEU A 163 5.98 5.37 -4.25
C LEU A 163 5.72 6.75 -3.64
N PRO A 164 6.72 7.38 -3.01
CA PRO A 164 6.55 8.72 -2.44
C PRO A 164 6.37 9.76 -3.55
N TYR A 165 5.59 10.80 -3.27
CA TYR A 165 5.43 11.91 -4.20
C TYR A 165 6.73 12.71 -4.30
N ARG A 166 7.31 12.76 -5.49
CA ARG A 166 8.55 13.48 -5.78
C ARG A 166 8.30 14.94 -6.11
N LEU A 167 7.19 15.21 -6.80
CA LEU A 167 6.83 16.56 -7.22
C LEU A 167 6.26 17.35 -6.05
N LYS A 168 6.80 18.56 -5.85
CA LYS A 168 6.41 19.45 -4.75
C LYS A 168 5.77 20.74 -5.25
N ARG A 169 5.88 21.04 -6.55
CA ARG A 169 5.33 22.25 -7.15
C ARG A 169 4.53 21.90 -8.40
N ALA A 170 3.39 22.58 -8.55
CA ALA A 170 2.53 22.46 -9.71
C ALA A 170 2.18 23.86 -10.26
N GLY A 171 2.17 24.00 -11.58
CA GLY A 171 1.66 25.18 -12.25
C GLY A 171 0.20 24.96 -12.62
N ILE A 172 -0.66 25.94 -12.35
CA ILE A 172 -2.07 25.94 -12.76
C ILE A 172 -2.22 27.02 -13.84
N VAL A 173 -2.73 26.62 -15.00
CA VAL A 173 -3.07 27.53 -16.08
C VAL A 173 -4.57 27.52 -16.27
N THR A 174 -5.21 28.62 -15.94
CA THR A 174 -6.65 28.82 -16.19
C THR A 174 -6.81 29.59 -17.48
N THR A 175 -7.59 29.05 -18.43
CA THR A 175 -7.92 29.68 -19.70
C THR A 175 -9.39 30.07 -19.70
N GLY A 176 -9.72 31.17 -20.35
CA GLY A 176 -11.08 31.68 -20.48
C GLY A 176 -11.05 33.20 -20.48
N SER A 177 -11.63 33.82 -21.52
CA SER A 177 -11.68 35.28 -21.61
C SER A 177 -12.52 35.91 -20.51
N GLU A 178 -13.54 35.20 -20.06
CA GLU A 178 -14.46 35.63 -19.00
C GLU A 178 -13.74 35.70 -17.64
N VAL A 179 -12.92 34.68 -17.34
CA VAL A 179 -12.10 34.62 -16.11
C VAL A 179 -10.97 35.65 -16.19
N TYR A 180 -10.31 35.74 -17.35
CA TYR A 180 -9.20 36.67 -17.55
C TYR A 180 -9.65 38.14 -17.39
N HIS A 181 -10.82 38.50 -17.92
CA HIS A 181 -11.39 39.84 -17.80
C HIS A 181 -12.19 40.05 -16.50
N GLY A 182 -12.17 39.08 -15.57
CA GLY A 182 -12.86 39.18 -14.28
C GLY A 182 -14.39 39.22 -14.38
N ARG A 183 -14.99 38.79 -15.51
CA ARG A 183 -16.43 38.76 -15.71
C ARG A 183 -17.11 37.65 -14.89
N ILE A 184 -16.38 36.53 -14.69
CA ILE A 184 -16.75 35.46 -13.80
C ILE A 184 -15.61 35.15 -12.83
N ARG A 185 -15.96 34.68 -11.62
CA ARG A 185 -14.98 34.29 -10.62
C ARG A 185 -14.42 32.90 -10.96
N ASP A 186 -13.11 32.75 -10.89
CA ASP A 186 -12.44 31.45 -11.00
C ASP A 186 -12.79 30.59 -9.77
N THR A 187 -13.57 29.55 -9.99
CA THR A 187 -13.97 28.56 -8.97
C THR A 187 -13.14 27.29 -9.03
N PHE A 188 -12.39 27.05 -10.12
CA PHE A 188 -11.60 25.84 -10.33
C PHE A 188 -10.25 25.90 -9.64
N THR A 189 -9.52 27.00 -9.78
CA THR A 189 -8.18 27.14 -9.18
C THR A 189 -8.17 26.85 -7.69
N PRO A 190 -9.07 27.38 -6.85
CA PRO A 190 -9.10 27.08 -5.43
C PRO A 190 -9.28 25.60 -5.12
N VAL A 191 -10.14 24.90 -5.88
CA VAL A 191 -10.38 23.45 -5.70
C VAL A 191 -9.14 22.63 -6.06
N ILE A 192 -8.44 23.02 -7.13
CA ILE A 192 -7.20 22.34 -7.53
C ILE A 192 -6.11 22.59 -6.50
N GLU A 193 -5.96 23.82 -6.02
CA GLU A 193 -4.98 24.17 -4.97
C GLU A 193 -5.21 23.35 -3.71
N GLU A 194 -6.45 23.18 -3.27
CA GLU A 194 -6.78 22.36 -2.13
C GLU A 194 -6.36 20.88 -2.35
N LYS A 195 -6.66 20.33 -3.54
CA LYS A 195 -6.25 18.97 -3.90
C LYS A 195 -4.73 18.82 -3.93
N LEU A 196 -4.02 19.78 -4.49
CA LEU A 196 -2.55 19.75 -4.53
C LEU A 196 -1.94 19.81 -3.11
N LYS A 197 -2.48 20.65 -2.23
CA LYS A 197 -2.05 20.75 -0.83
C LYS A 197 -2.21 19.42 -0.09
N ARG A 198 -3.29 18.67 -0.33
CA ARG A 198 -3.51 17.33 0.26
C ARG A 198 -2.40 16.35 -0.10
N HIS A 199 -1.70 16.55 -1.21
CA HIS A 199 -0.56 15.73 -1.64
C HIS A 199 0.80 16.38 -1.36
N GLY A 200 0.84 17.41 -0.50
CA GLY A 200 2.06 18.12 -0.13
C GLY A 200 2.70 18.88 -1.29
N MET A 201 1.88 19.31 -2.27
CA MET A 201 2.31 20.13 -3.40
C MET A 201 1.90 21.59 -3.20
N GLU A 202 2.78 22.51 -3.61
CA GLU A 202 2.53 23.95 -3.60
C GLU A 202 2.31 24.47 -5.02
N ARG A 203 1.48 25.50 -5.13
CA ARG A 203 1.35 26.24 -6.39
C ARG A 203 2.64 26.98 -6.68
N SER A 204 3.17 26.82 -7.89
CA SER A 204 4.27 27.64 -8.37
C SER A 204 3.75 29.09 -8.61
N SER A 205 4.37 30.03 -7.91
CA SER A 205 4.10 31.46 -8.06
C SER A 205 4.88 32.10 -9.22
N ALA A 206 5.50 31.28 -10.09
CA ALA A 206 6.25 31.83 -11.23
C ALA A 206 5.33 32.69 -12.09
N PRO A 207 5.65 33.97 -12.29
CA PRO A 207 4.84 34.85 -13.13
C PRO A 207 4.78 34.29 -14.55
N PHE A 208 3.59 34.33 -15.13
CA PHE A 208 3.23 33.81 -16.46
C PHE A 208 4.09 34.39 -17.62
N ASN A 209 4.93 35.36 -17.33
CA ASN A 209 5.68 36.16 -18.32
C ASN A 209 6.73 35.37 -19.10
N ASN A 210 7.17 34.18 -18.62
CA ASN A 210 8.14 33.32 -19.32
C ASN A 210 7.51 32.21 -20.17
N LEU A 211 6.19 31.98 -20.06
CA LEU A 211 5.43 31.06 -20.93
C LEU A 211 4.82 31.78 -22.15
N GLY A 212 5.21 33.02 -22.40
CA GLY A 212 4.57 33.96 -23.33
C GLY A 212 4.39 33.50 -24.77
N CYS A 213 5.16 32.52 -25.24
CA CYS A 213 4.98 31.96 -26.59
C CYS A 213 3.97 30.84 -26.63
N PHE A 214 3.96 29.95 -25.58
CA PHE A 214 3.11 28.78 -25.55
C PHE A 214 1.65 29.12 -25.21
N ALA A 215 1.45 30.06 -24.29
CA ALA A 215 0.11 30.54 -23.91
C ALA A 215 -0.55 31.34 -25.03
N LYS A 216 0.22 32.12 -25.79
CA LYS A 216 -0.31 32.84 -26.95
C LYS A 216 -0.72 31.93 -28.10
N LEU A 217 0.00 30.81 -28.30
CA LEU A 217 -0.35 29.81 -29.33
C LEU A 217 -1.61 29.01 -28.94
N LEU A 218 -1.73 28.63 -27.66
CA LEU A 218 -2.96 27.97 -27.16
C LEU A 218 -4.17 28.96 -27.20
N TYR A 219 -3.95 30.23 -26.94
CA TYR A 219 -4.99 31.28 -26.98
C TYR A 219 -5.57 31.48 -28.36
N ALA A 220 -4.74 31.36 -29.41
CA ALA A 220 -5.19 31.49 -30.79
C ALA A 220 -6.04 30.32 -31.29
N CYS A 221 -5.86 29.11 -30.70
CA CYS A 221 -6.56 27.88 -31.14
C CYS A 221 -7.84 27.53 -30.35
N LEU A 222 -8.12 28.13 -29.18
CA LEU A 222 -9.14 27.66 -28.26
C LEU A 222 -10.01 28.76 -27.64
N SER A 223 -10.62 29.59 -28.45
CA SER A 223 -11.55 30.64 -27.98
C SER A 223 -12.91 30.12 -27.47
N VAL A 224 -13.12 28.80 -27.35
CA VAL A 224 -14.46 28.26 -27.05
C VAL A 224 -14.53 27.31 -25.84
N PHE A 225 -13.42 26.84 -25.27
CA PHE A 225 -13.47 25.89 -24.14
C PHE A 225 -12.60 26.34 -22.96
N ILE A 226 -13.15 26.21 -21.74
CA ILE A 226 -12.39 26.36 -20.50
C ILE A 226 -11.61 25.06 -20.27
N PHE A 227 -10.29 25.08 -20.48
CA PHE A 227 -9.42 23.99 -20.10
C PHE A 227 -8.61 24.37 -18.86
N VAL A 228 -8.70 23.58 -17.81
CA VAL A 228 -7.75 23.60 -16.70
C VAL A 228 -6.69 22.56 -17.01
N ILE A 229 -5.52 23.01 -17.48
CA ILE A 229 -4.38 22.12 -17.69
C ILE A 229 -3.53 22.17 -16.44
N VAL A 230 -3.55 21.08 -15.66
CA VAL A 230 -2.56 20.84 -14.59
C VAL A 230 -1.33 20.23 -15.24
N PHE A 231 -0.29 21.02 -15.42
CA PHE A 231 1.01 20.53 -15.88
C PHE A 231 1.72 19.86 -14.68
N ILE A 232 1.55 18.56 -14.53
CA ILE A 232 2.36 17.74 -13.62
C ILE A 232 3.57 17.27 -14.44
N SER A 233 4.69 18.03 -14.35
CA SER A 233 5.90 17.61 -15.03
C SER A 233 6.44 16.33 -14.38
N SER A 234 6.45 15.24 -15.12
CA SER A 234 7.20 13.98 -14.97
C SER A 234 6.56 12.75 -14.34
N VAL A 235 5.25 12.48 -14.49
CA VAL A 235 4.73 11.12 -14.20
C VAL A 235 3.86 10.60 -15.35
N LEU A 236 4.12 11.02 -16.56
CA LEU A 236 3.51 10.37 -17.72
C LEU A 236 4.52 9.38 -18.30
N SER A 237 4.06 8.13 -18.52
CA SER A 237 4.87 7.10 -19.16
C SER A 237 5.45 7.64 -20.48
N SER A 238 6.64 7.17 -20.85
CA SER A 238 7.32 7.50 -22.12
C SER A 238 6.41 7.38 -23.35
N SER A 239 5.40 6.53 -23.30
CA SER A 239 4.38 6.35 -24.34
C SER A 239 3.47 7.57 -24.51
N PHE A 240 3.08 8.24 -23.41
CA PHE A 240 2.23 9.43 -23.49
C PHE A 240 3.02 10.66 -23.97
N GLN A 241 4.31 10.75 -23.59
CA GLN A 241 5.20 11.79 -24.11
C GLN A 241 5.39 11.66 -25.63
N ASN A 242 5.50 10.44 -26.14
CA ASN A 242 5.60 10.17 -27.58
C ASN A 242 4.31 10.47 -28.34
N ILE A 243 3.15 10.18 -27.76
CA ILE A 243 1.82 10.51 -28.33
C ILE A 243 1.64 12.04 -28.39
N MET A 244 2.00 12.76 -27.33
CA MET A 244 1.93 14.23 -27.29
C MET A 244 2.92 14.88 -28.25
N ALA A 245 4.14 14.34 -28.37
CA ALA A 245 5.12 14.81 -29.36
C ALA A 245 4.66 14.56 -30.81
N SER A 246 3.98 13.45 -31.08
CA SER A 246 3.41 13.14 -32.40
C SER A 246 2.21 14.03 -32.73
N LEU A 247 1.31 14.28 -31.78
CA LEU A 247 0.20 15.23 -31.93
C LEU A 247 0.70 16.66 -32.15
N PHE A 248 1.78 17.05 -31.47
CA PHE A 248 2.41 18.35 -31.63
C PHE A 248 3.05 18.51 -33.05
N LYS A 249 3.70 17.45 -33.57
CA LYS A 249 4.22 17.45 -34.96
C LYS A 249 3.10 17.57 -35.98
N ILE A 250 1.97 16.92 -35.80
CA ILE A 250 0.82 16.97 -36.72
C ILE A 250 0.18 18.36 -36.73
N LEU A 251 0.00 18.98 -35.54
CA LEU A 251 -0.54 20.32 -35.39
C LEU A 251 0.42 21.40 -35.98
N TYR A 252 1.72 21.21 -35.83
CA TYR A 252 2.73 22.17 -36.31
C TYR A 252 2.97 22.07 -37.82
N SER A 253 2.86 20.85 -38.39
CA SER A 253 3.00 20.68 -39.85
C SER A 253 1.78 21.20 -40.62
N GLY A 254 0.60 21.26 -40.01
CA GLY A 254 -0.61 21.86 -40.60
C GLY A 254 -0.62 23.42 -40.58
N LEU A 255 0.18 24.04 -39.74
CA LEU A 255 0.23 25.52 -39.61
C LEU A 255 1.33 26.17 -40.44
N LEU A 256 2.24 25.43 -41.06
CA LEU A 256 3.37 25.92 -41.84
C LEU A 256 3.31 25.59 -43.34
N SER A 257 2.18 25.11 -43.86
CA SER A 257 2.00 25.08 -45.33
C SER A 257 1.59 26.46 -45.84
N PRO A 258 2.43 27.16 -46.59
CA PRO A 258 2.02 28.41 -47.23
C PRO A 258 1.04 28.07 -48.36
N SER A 259 -0.14 28.69 -48.32
CA SER A 259 -1.02 28.83 -49.47
C SER A 259 -0.49 29.84 -50.44
#